data_5cf3f0b3c63a72b7795149fbaff04f66
#
_entry.id   5cf3f0b3c63a72b7795149fbaff04f66
#
_cell.length_a   1.000
_cell.length_b   1.000
_cell.length_c   1.000
_cell.angle_alpha   90.00
_cell.angle_beta   90.00
_cell.angle_gamma   90.00
#
_symmetry.space_group_name_H-M   'P 1'
#
loop_
_entity.id
_entity.type
_entity.pdbx_description
1 polymer ?
#
loop_
_entity_poly.entity_id
_entity_poly.type
_entity_poly.pdbx_seq_one_letter_code
_entity_poly.pdbx_strand_id
1 'polypeptide(L)'
;PVPEALEKVRNGETPELTTREKHTRECFVVAEEGADLARIENEIKTMPNYFADYDTTVHFISQEELDRDHSGIPHGGFVIRTGTTGADTKQMIEYSLKLGSNPEFTSSVIAAYARAAYKMAQEGITGAKTVFDVAPTYLSPLSAEEQRKTLL
;
A
#
# COMPACT_ATOMS: atom_id res chain seq x y z
N PRO A 1 0.63 7.52 8.13
CA PRO A 1 0.91 8.96 8.21
C PRO A 1 0.73 9.46 9.64
N VAL A 2 1.35 10.59 9.98
CA VAL A 2 1.07 11.23 11.26
C VAL A 2 -0.36 11.79 11.27
N PRO A 3 -1.07 11.77 12.42
CA PRO A 3 -2.48 12.16 12.49
C PRO A 3 -2.73 13.58 11.96
N GLU A 4 -1.87 14.53 12.30
CA GLU A 4 -2.01 15.94 11.92
C GLU A 4 -1.93 16.14 10.40
N ALA A 5 -1.07 15.38 9.71
CA ALA A 5 -0.98 15.40 8.25
C ALA A 5 -2.27 14.90 7.60
N LEU A 6 -2.84 13.84 8.17
CA LEU A 6 -4.09 13.25 7.69
C LEU A 6 -5.28 14.22 7.88
N GLU A 7 -5.37 14.88 9.04
CA GLU A 7 -6.41 15.87 9.32
C GLU A 7 -6.34 17.08 8.37
N LYS A 8 -5.15 17.64 8.14
CA LYS A 8 -4.97 18.75 7.18
C LYS A 8 -5.51 18.41 5.79
N VAL A 9 -5.12 17.24 5.28
CA VAL A 9 -5.57 16.81 3.94
C VAL A 9 -7.08 16.58 3.91
N ARG A 10 -7.67 15.96 4.94
CA ARG A 10 -9.12 15.75 5.05
C ARG A 10 -9.91 17.04 5.18
N ASN A 11 -9.31 18.08 5.75
CA ASN A 11 -9.89 19.43 5.79
C ASN A 11 -9.77 20.17 4.45
N GLY A 12 -9.25 19.53 3.42
CA GLY A 12 -9.11 20.10 2.08
C GLY A 12 -7.90 21.00 1.90
N GLU A 13 -6.94 20.92 2.83
CA GLU A 13 -5.65 21.57 2.67
C GLU A 13 -4.76 20.75 1.71
N THR A 14 -3.80 21.42 1.10
CA THR A 14 -2.78 20.80 0.24
C THR A 14 -1.38 21.04 0.81
N PRO A 15 -1.06 20.49 2.00
CA PRO A 15 0.22 20.74 2.64
C PRO A 15 1.35 20.02 1.87
N GLU A 16 2.52 20.64 1.85
CA GLU A 16 3.74 19.93 1.47
C GLU A 16 4.18 19.08 2.65
N LEU A 17 4.06 17.76 2.48
CA LEU A 17 4.38 16.78 3.52
C LEU A 17 5.72 16.10 3.22
N THR A 18 6.53 15.98 4.24
CA THR A 18 7.76 15.20 4.20
C THR A 18 7.47 13.69 4.13
N THR A 19 8.46 12.89 3.79
CA THR A 19 8.37 11.42 3.82
C THR A 19 7.97 10.91 5.20
N ARG A 20 8.52 11.51 6.28
CA ARG A 20 8.24 11.14 7.68
C ARG A 20 6.79 11.42 8.08
N GLU A 21 6.21 12.52 7.60
CA GLU A 21 4.79 12.84 7.86
C GLU A 21 3.82 11.94 7.10
N LYS A 22 4.22 11.50 5.90
CA LYS A 22 3.38 10.62 5.05
C LYS A 22 3.40 9.17 5.50
N HIS A 23 4.49 8.70 6.12
CA HIS A 23 4.69 7.29 6.38
C HIS A 23 5.55 7.07 7.63
N THR A 24 5.01 6.32 8.59
CA THR A 24 5.74 5.81 9.76
C THR A 24 5.92 4.30 9.61
N ARG A 25 6.92 3.74 10.26
CA ARG A 25 7.22 2.30 10.22
C ARG A 25 7.30 1.72 11.61
N GLU A 26 6.76 0.51 11.77
CA GLU A 26 6.89 -0.29 12.99
C GLU A 26 7.49 -1.64 12.61
N CYS A 27 8.53 -2.05 13.33
CA CYS A 27 9.21 -3.32 13.15
C CYS A 27 9.05 -4.15 14.42
N PHE A 28 8.57 -5.37 14.27
CA PHE A 28 8.50 -6.36 15.34
C PHE A 28 9.61 -7.39 15.10
N VAL A 29 10.53 -7.50 16.06
CA VAL A 29 11.76 -8.25 15.90
C VAL A 29 11.92 -9.26 17.02
N VAL A 30 12.13 -10.51 16.67
CA VAL A 30 12.59 -11.55 17.61
C VAL A 30 14.10 -11.63 17.50
N ALA A 31 14.79 -11.24 18.54
CA ALA A 31 16.25 -11.31 18.61
C ALA A 31 16.71 -12.62 19.25
N GLU A 32 17.88 -13.11 18.86
CA GLU A 32 18.51 -14.25 19.53
C GLU A 32 18.90 -13.90 20.96
N GLU A 33 18.98 -14.91 21.82
CA GLU A 33 19.40 -14.73 23.21
C GLU A 33 20.81 -14.15 23.29
N GLY A 34 20.98 -13.07 24.07
CA GLY A 34 22.26 -12.37 24.22
C GLY A 34 22.62 -11.43 23.07
N ALA A 35 21.74 -11.21 22.10
CA ALA A 35 21.98 -10.26 21.01
C ALA A 35 22.06 -8.81 21.53
N ASP A 36 22.87 -8.01 20.89
CA ASP A 36 22.96 -6.57 21.13
C ASP A 36 21.75 -5.84 20.49
N LEU A 37 20.70 -5.67 21.28
CA LEU A 37 19.45 -5.05 20.84
C LEU A 37 19.64 -3.61 20.35
N ALA A 38 20.51 -2.84 20.99
CA ALA A 38 20.77 -1.46 20.62
C ALA A 38 21.45 -1.39 19.23
N ARG A 39 22.35 -2.30 18.94
CA ARG A 39 22.99 -2.42 17.64
C ARG A 39 21.97 -2.81 16.58
N ILE A 40 21.13 -3.81 16.84
CA ILE A 40 20.09 -4.26 15.89
C ILE A 40 19.11 -3.12 15.59
N GLU A 41 18.63 -2.42 16.60
CA GLU A 41 17.73 -1.27 16.41
C GLU A 41 18.37 -0.19 15.54
N ASN A 42 19.64 0.15 15.83
CA ASN A 42 20.36 1.16 15.05
C ASN A 42 20.57 0.72 13.60
N GLU A 43 20.97 -0.54 13.36
CA GLU A 43 21.15 -1.07 12.00
C GLU A 43 19.85 -1.06 11.20
N ILE A 44 18.71 -1.37 11.82
CA ILE A 44 17.40 -1.26 11.19
C ILE A 44 17.09 0.20 10.85
N LYS A 45 17.13 1.09 11.83
CA LYS A 45 16.76 2.50 11.65
C LYS A 45 17.62 3.25 10.66
N THR A 46 18.87 2.83 10.47
CA THR A 46 19.82 3.46 9.53
C THR A 46 19.96 2.75 8.19
N MET A 47 19.20 1.68 7.96
CA MET A 47 19.25 0.92 6.69
C MET A 47 18.91 1.83 5.51
N PRO A 48 19.85 2.04 4.57
CA PRO A 48 19.66 2.93 3.43
C PRO A 48 18.53 2.44 2.50
N ASN A 49 17.84 3.38 1.88
CA ASN A 49 16.78 3.13 0.89
C ASN A 49 15.55 2.36 1.42
N TYR A 50 15.53 2.00 2.70
CA TYR A 50 14.41 1.26 3.27
C TYR A 50 13.87 1.89 4.55
N PHE A 51 14.70 2.18 5.55
CA PHE A 51 14.28 2.73 6.85
C PHE A 51 14.83 4.11 7.17
N ALA A 52 16.01 4.47 6.67
CA ALA A 52 16.73 5.68 7.07
C ALA A 52 15.93 6.99 6.87
N ASP A 53 15.05 7.03 5.86
CA ASP A 53 14.24 8.20 5.52
C ASP A 53 12.91 8.27 6.29
N TYR A 54 12.63 7.30 7.17
CA TYR A 54 11.36 7.17 7.88
C TYR A 54 11.54 7.24 9.40
N ASP A 55 10.49 7.63 10.10
CA ASP A 55 10.40 7.44 11.54
C ASP A 55 10.01 5.98 11.80
N THR A 56 10.98 5.24 12.31
CA THR A 56 10.86 3.80 12.54
C THR A 56 10.92 3.50 14.04
N THR A 57 9.91 2.79 14.53
CA THR A 57 9.89 2.21 15.88
C THR A 57 10.23 0.72 15.77
N VAL A 58 11.13 0.26 16.63
CA VAL A 58 11.51 -1.17 16.71
C VAL A 58 11.02 -1.73 18.04
N HIS A 59 10.24 -2.78 17.97
CA HIS A 59 9.73 -3.54 19.12
C HIS A 59 10.42 -4.89 19.17
N PHE A 60 11.13 -5.18 20.26
CA PHE A 60 11.65 -6.52 20.49
C PHE A 60 10.61 -7.32 21.24
N ILE A 61 10.18 -8.43 20.64
CA ILE A 61 9.10 -9.29 21.12
C ILE A 61 9.52 -10.75 21.14
N SER A 62 8.73 -11.61 21.77
CA SER A 62 8.94 -13.05 21.74
C SER A 62 8.49 -13.67 20.43
N GLN A 63 8.99 -14.88 20.12
CA GLN A 63 8.52 -15.66 18.97
C GLN A 63 7.02 -15.98 19.09
N GLU A 64 6.55 -16.30 20.29
CA GLU A 64 5.14 -16.58 20.55
C GLU A 64 4.24 -15.37 20.24
N GLU A 65 4.68 -14.17 20.62
CA GLU A 65 3.97 -12.93 20.33
C GLU A 65 3.98 -12.61 18.82
N LEU A 66 5.13 -12.81 18.16
CA LEU A 66 5.23 -12.63 16.71
C LEU A 66 4.24 -13.55 15.97
N ASP A 67 4.22 -14.83 16.33
CA ASP A 67 3.37 -15.84 15.69
C ASP A 67 1.88 -15.57 15.94
N ARG A 68 1.53 -15.13 17.14
CA ARG A 68 0.14 -14.85 17.51
C ARG A 68 -0.40 -13.56 16.90
N ASP A 69 0.36 -12.48 16.95
CA ASP A 69 -0.16 -11.14 16.71
C ASP A 69 0.33 -10.50 15.41
N HIS A 70 1.46 -10.95 14.84
CA HIS A 70 2.12 -10.25 13.72
C HIS A 70 2.42 -11.13 12.50
N SER A 71 2.19 -12.44 12.57
CA SER A 71 2.47 -13.37 11.44
C SER A 71 1.62 -13.12 10.20
N GLY A 72 0.45 -12.50 10.34
CA GLY A 72 -0.45 -12.18 9.23
C GLY A 72 0.05 -11.09 8.29
N ILE A 73 1.07 -10.33 8.69
CA ILE A 73 1.63 -9.19 7.94
C ILE A 73 0.51 -8.27 7.45
N PRO A 74 -0.31 -7.68 8.36
CA PRO A 74 -1.37 -6.76 7.98
C PRO A 74 -0.80 -5.48 7.39
N HIS A 75 -1.54 -4.87 6.50
CA HIS A 75 -1.15 -3.61 5.87
C HIS A 75 -2.35 -2.72 5.64
N GLY A 76 -2.12 -1.41 5.55
CA GLY A 76 -3.20 -0.48 5.26
C GLY A 76 -2.71 0.94 5.05
N GLY A 77 -3.64 1.80 4.69
CA GLY A 77 -3.35 3.21 4.45
C GLY A 77 -4.50 3.95 3.79
N PHE A 78 -4.20 5.16 3.38
CA PHE A 78 -5.14 6.05 2.72
C PHE A 78 -4.53 6.61 1.45
N VAL A 79 -5.34 6.74 0.41
CA VAL A 79 -5.05 7.57 -0.76
C VAL A 79 -6.09 8.67 -0.78
N ILE A 80 -5.68 9.90 -0.51
CA ILE A 80 -6.56 11.05 -0.45
C ILE A 80 -6.13 12.02 -1.54
N ARG A 81 -7.05 12.35 -2.43
CA ARG A 81 -6.86 13.35 -3.47
C ARG A 81 -7.84 14.48 -3.29
N THR A 82 -7.32 15.69 -3.16
CA THR A 82 -8.10 16.91 -3.16
C THR A 82 -7.84 17.69 -4.45
N GLY A 83 -8.82 18.49 -4.86
CA GLY A 83 -8.70 19.34 -6.04
C GLY A 83 -9.91 20.25 -6.17
N THR A 84 -9.85 21.16 -7.14
CA THR A 84 -10.93 22.09 -7.46
C THR A 84 -11.43 21.83 -8.86
N THR A 85 -12.75 21.76 -9.02
CA THR A 85 -13.42 21.74 -10.33
C THR A 85 -14.17 23.04 -10.52
N GLY A 86 -14.03 23.66 -11.67
CA GLY A 86 -14.52 25.02 -11.88
C GLY A 86 -13.74 26.05 -11.05
N ALA A 87 -14.36 27.20 -10.76
CA ALA A 87 -13.67 28.30 -10.08
C ALA A 87 -13.40 28.01 -8.58
N ASP A 88 -14.38 27.46 -7.84
CA ASP A 88 -14.33 27.39 -6.39
C ASP A 88 -14.89 26.07 -5.78
N THR A 89 -15.27 25.10 -6.61
CA THR A 89 -15.86 23.86 -6.11
C THR A 89 -14.78 22.87 -5.72
N LYS A 90 -14.57 22.67 -4.42
CA LYS A 90 -13.62 21.71 -3.87
C LYS A 90 -14.17 20.28 -3.97
N GLN A 91 -13.31 19.37 -4.35
CA GLN A 91 -13.60 17.94 -4.44
C GLN A 91 -12.56 17.17 -3.62
N MET A 92 -12.99 16.08 -3.00
CA MET A 92 -12.11 15.14 -2.31
C MET A 92 -12.54 13.71 -2.62
N ILE A 93 -11.55 12.87 -2.93
CA ILE A 93 -11.72 11.42 -3.05
C ILE A 93 -10.79 10.78 -2.02
N GLU A 94 -11.34 9.90 -1.20
CA GLU A 94 -10.56 9.13 -0.23
C GLU A 94 -10.79 7.64 -0.45
N TYR A 95 -9.68 6.89 -0.57
CA TYR A 95 -9.67 5.43 -0.53
C TYR A 95 -8.96 4.99 0.74
N SER A 96 -9.60 4.10 1.50
CA SER A 96 -9.00 3.44 2.65
C SER A 96 -8.70 1.98 2.31
N LEU A 97 -7.51 1.53 2.65
CA LEU A 97 -7.07 0.16 2.45
C LEU A 97 -6.83 -0.50 3.81
N LYS A 98 -7.45 -1.65 4.03
CA LYS A 98 -7.24 -2.50 5.23
C LYS A 98 -7.04 -3.93 4.76
N LEU A 99 -5.82 -4.41 4.81
CA LEU A 99 -5.43 -5.74 4.36
C LEU A 99 -5.11 -6.60 5.58
N GLY A 100 -5.78 -7.75 5.70
CA GLY A 100 -5.45 -8.77 6.69
C GLY A 100 -4.11 -9.47 6.38
N SER A 101 -3.77 -9.55 5.09
CA SER A 101 -2.49 -10.08 4.61
C SER A 101 -2.05 -9.29 3.36
N ASN A 102 -0.97 -8.57 3.46
CA ASN A 102 -0.39 -7.85 2.33
C ASN A 102 0.12 -8.80 1.22
N PRO A 103 0.84 -9.90 1.52
CA PRO A 103 1.28 -10.84 0.49
C PRO A 103 0.12 -11.46 -0.29
N GLU A 104 -0.96 -11.84 0.38
CA GLU A 104 -2.12 -12.44 -0.26
C GLU A 104 -2.84 -11.46 -1.19
N PHE A 105 -3.06 -10.24 -0.73
CA PHE A 105 -3.63 -9.18 -1.57
C PHE A 105 -2.77 -8.90 -2.79
N THR A 106 -1.45 -8.73 -2.60
CA THR A 106 -0.51 -8.46 -3.70
C THR A 106 -0.49 -9.59 -4.72
N SER A 107 -0.50 -10.84 -4.25
CA SER A 107 -0.59 -12.02 -5.13
C SER A 107 -1.87 -12.02 -5.96
N SER A 108 -3.01 -11.65 -5.37
CA SER A 108 -4.29 -11.52 -6.08
C SER A 108 -4.25 -10.44 -7.17
N VAL A 109 -3.61 -9.30 -6.89
CA VAL A 109 -3.41 -8.22 -7.88
C VAL A 109 -2.52 -8.71 -9.03
N ILE A 110 -1.41 -9.39 -8.73
CA ILE A 110 -0.51 -9.95 -9.75
C ILE A 110 -1.26 -10.95 -10.63
N ALA A 111 -2.08 -11.84 -10.05
CA ALA A 111 -2.89 -12.80 -10.80
C ALA A 111 -3.91 -12.10 -11.72
N ALA A 112 -4.51 -10.99 -11.28
CA ALA A 112 -5.41 -10.19 -12.11
C ALA A 112 -4.69 -9.56 -13.31
N TYR A 113 -3.50 -9.02 -13.12
CA TYR A 113 -2.69 -8.46 -14.21
C TYR A 113 -2.12 -9.53 -15.15
N ALA A 114 -1.77 -10.72 -14.64
CA ALA A 114 -1.39 -11.84 -15.48
C ALA A 114 -2.55 -12.27 -16.41
N ARG A 115 -3.78 -12.30 -15.89
CA ARG A 115 -5.00 -12.54 -16.69
C ARG A 115 -5.20 -11.45 -17.74
N ALA A 116 -5.01 -10.18 -17.39
CA ALA A 116 -5.10 -9.07 -18.32
C ALA A 116 -4.08 -9.21 -19.45
N ALA A 117 -2.82 -9.49 -19.13
CA ALA A 117 -1.78 -9.70 -20.11
C ALA A 117 -2.12 -10.85 -21.09
N TYR A 118 -2.66 -11.96 -20.58
CA TYR A 118 -3.11 -13.07 -21.41
C TYR A 118 -4.24 -12.67 -22.36
N LYS A 119 -5.29 -12.01 -21.86
CA LYS A 119 -6.42 -11.55 -22.68
C LYS A 119 -5.96 -10.57 -23.78
N MET A 120 -5.14 -9.59 -23.43
CA MET A 120 -4.59 -8.62 -24.37
C MET A 120 -3.73 -9.29 -25.45
N ALA A 121 -2.93 -10.28 -25.08
CA ALA A 121 -2.13 -11.06 -26.04
C ALA A 121 -3.00 -11.83 -27.04
N GLN A 122 -4.13 -12.39 -26.60
CA GLN A 122 -5.10 -13.05 -27.50
C GLN A 122 -5.72 -12.08 -28.52
N GLU A 123 -5.80 -10.81 -28.17
CA GLU A 123 -6.28 -9.74 -29.06
C GLU A 123 -5.15 -9.10 -29.90
N GLY A 124 -3.92 -9.63 -29.84
CA GLY A 124 -2.77 -9.12 -30.58
C GLY A 124 -2.14 -7.86 -29.95
N ILE A 125 -2.59 -7.46 -28.75
CA ILE A 125 -2.05 -6.32 -28.03
C ILE A 125 -0.81 -6.77 -27.26
N THR A 126 0.38 -6.49 -27.79
CA THR A 126 1.67 -6.95 -27.27
C THR A 126 2.58 -5.77 -26.89
N GLY A 127 3.76 -6.09 -26.36
CA GLY A 127 4.75 -5.09 -25.92
C GLY A 127 4.62 -4.71 -24.44
N ALA A 128 5.52 -3.87 -23.96
CA ALA A 128 5.51 -3.38 -22.58
C ALA A 128 4.26 -2.54 -22.30
N LYS A 129 3.58 -2.85 -21.19
CA LYS A 129 2.38 -2.17 -20.73
C LYS A 129 2.54 -1.74 -19.28
N THR A 130 1.94 -0.62 -18.94
CA THR A 130 1.80 -0.14 -17.57
C THR A 130 0.36 -0.32 -17.08
N VAL A 131 0.11 -0.05 -15.81
CA VAL A 131 -1.26 -0.08 -15.26
C VAL A 131 -2.20 0.90 -15.96
N PHE A 132 -1.69 1.95 -16.59
CA PHE A 132 -2.48 2.93 -17.32
C PHE A 132 -2.92 2.45 -18.71
N ASP A 133 -2.29 1.40 -19.23
CA ASP A 133 -2.60 0.82 -20.54
C ASP A 133 -3.63 -0.31 -20.43
N VAL A 134 -3.98 -0.74 -19.21
CA VAL A 134 -4.84 -1.90 -18.95
C VAL A 134 -6.25 -1.43 -18.56
N ALA A 135 -7.21 -1.64 -19.44
CA ALA A 135 -8.60 -1.36 -19.10
C ALA A 135 -9.09 -2.30 -17.98
N PRO A 136 -9.89 -1.82 -17.01
CA PRO A 136 -10.39 -2.63 -15.89
C PRO A 136 -11.09 -3.94 -16.31
N THR A 137 -11.70 -3.96 -17.48
CA THR A 137 -12.37 -5.17 -18.03
C THR A 137 -11.44 -6.35 -18.26
N TYR A 138 -10.15 -6.10 -18.48
CA TYR A 138 -9.16 -7.18 -18.63
C TYR A 138 -8.81 -7.86 -17.30
N LEU A 139 -8.93 -7.12 -16.19
CA LEU A 139 -8.55 -7.61 -14.85
C LEU A 139 -9.53 -8.68 -14.31
N SER A 140 -10.81 -8.60 -14.68
CA SER A 140 -11.85 -9.52 -14.22
C SER A 140 -11.82 -10.87 -14.95
N PRO A 141 -12.15 -12.00 -14.30
CA PRO A 141 -12.40 -13.26 -14.98
C PRO A 141 -13.70 -13.26 -15.82
N LEU A 142 -14.63 -12.37 -15.52
CA LEU A 142 -15.90 -12.24 -16.23
C LEU A 142 -15.72 -11.64 -17.62
N SER A 143 -16.63 -11.96 -18.53
CA SER A 143 -16.73 -11.28 -19.82
C SER A 143 -17.11 -9.80 -19.65
N ALA A 144 -16.86 -8.97 -20.65
CA ALA A 144 -17.23 -7.55 -20.62
C ALA A 144 -18.76 -7.37 -20.52
N GLU A 145 -19.54 -8.28 -21.09
CA GLU A 145 -21.00 -8.29 -20.99
C GLU A 145 -21.47 -8.60 -19.57
N GLU A 146 -20.93 -9.66 -18.96
CA GLU A 146 -21.24 -10.03 -17.59
C GLU A 146 -20.84 -8.93 -16.59
N GLN A 147 -19.70 -8.30 -16.79
CA GLN A 147 -19.27 -7.16 -15.97
C GLN A 147 -20.28 -6.00 -16.03
N ARG A 148 -20.71 -5.60 -17.24
CA ARG A 148 -21.73 -4.55 -17.39
C ARG A 148 -23.05 -4.92 -16.74
N LYS A 149 -23.45 -6.18 -16.80
CA LYS A 149 -24.70 -6.68 -16.22
C LYS A 149 -24.67 -6.71 -14.69
N THR A 150 -23.51 -6.93 -14.09
CA THR A 150 -23.38 -7.23 -12.64
C THR A 150 -22.74 -6.10 -11.83
N LEU A 151 -21.99 -5.21 -12.47
CA LEU A 151 -21.21 -4.17 -11.79
C LEU A 151 -21.69 -2.73 -12.10
N LEU A 152 -22.56 -2.55 -13.09
CA LEU A 152 -23.20 -1.28 -13.46
C LEU A 152 -24.71 -1.37 -13.27
#